data_8905a4731f3f25a25048978243b7f5ad
#
_entry.id   8905a4731f3f25a25048978243b7f5ad
#
_cell.length_a   1.000
_cell.length_b   1.000
_cell.length_c   1.000
_cell.angle_alpha   90.00
_cell.angle_beta   90.00
_cell.angle_gamma   90.00
#
_symmetry.space_group_name_H-M   'P 1'
#
loop_
_entity.id
_entity.type
_entity.pdbx_description
1 polymer ?
#
loop_
_entity_poly.entity_id
_entity_poly.type
_entity_poly.pdbx_seq_one_letter_code
_entity_poly.pdbx_strand_id
1 'polypeptide(L)'
;MSDCLFCKIIAVEIPSAKVYEDDLCYAFKDISPLAPTHFLVVPKQHFASAAEVTPENEAVVGHIYTVIAKLAREMGFADGYRVVTNVGELAGQTVHHIHFHVLSGKQLGSFN
;
A
#
# COMPACT_ATOMS: atom_id res chain seq x y z
N MET A 1 -9.08 13.78 -12.87
CA MET A 1 -9.44 14.07 -12.51
C MET A 1 -9.23 14.08 -11.33
N SER A 2 -8.60 13.93 -11.08
CA SER A 2 -8.54 13.75 -9.74
C SER A 2 -7.51 14.56 -9.08
N ASP A 3 -7.80 15.01 -7.87
CA ASP A 3 -6.83 15.63 -7.02
C ASP A 3 -6.12 14.59 -6.17
N CYS A 4 -6.39 13.32 -6.40
CA CYS A 4 -5.81 12.25 -5.59
C CYS A 4 -4.32 12.07 -5.93
N LEU A 5 -3.46 12.22 -4.92
CA LEU A 5 -2.03 12.05 -5.07
C LEU A 5 -1.67 10.68 -5.64
N PHE A 6 -2.31 9.62 -5.13
CA PHE A 6 -1.97 8.27 -5.57
C PHE A 6 -2.49 7.97 -6.97
N CYS A 7 -3.65 8.53 -7.34
CA CYS A 7 -4.11 8.42 -8.72
C CYS A 7 -3.11 9.07 -9.68
N LYS A 8 -2.52 10.19 -9.28
CA LYS A 8 -1.51 10.87 -10.10
C LYS A 8 -0.22 10.08 -10.20
N ILE A 9 0.16 9.39 -9.13
CA ILE A 9 1.34 8.53 -9.14
C ILE A 9 1.10 7.35 -10.08
N ILE A 10 -0.07 6.73 -10.00
CA ILE A 10 -0.43 5.61 -10.88
C ILE A 10 -0.41 6.05 -12.35
N ALA A 11 -0.87 7.26 -12.63
CA ALA A 11 -0.90 7.80 -13.99
C ALA A 11 0.45 8.35 -14.43
N VAL A 12 1.47 8.24 -13.60
CA VAL A 12 2.84 8.71 -13.86
C VAL A 12 2.89 10.24 -14.03
N GLU A 13 1.93 10.95 -13.47
CA GLU A 13 1.94 12.41 -13.47
C GLU A 13 2.85 12.95 -12.37
N ILE A 14 3.09 12.15 -11.33
CA ILE A 14 4.00 12.46 -10.24
C ILE A 14 4.98 11.31 -10.14
N PRO A 15 6.29 11.59 -10.09
CA PRO A 15 7.28 10.51 -10.03
C PRO A 15 7.21 9.75 -8.70
N SER A 16 7.59 8.49 -8.75
CA SER A 16 7.66 7.63 -7.57
C SER A 16 8.73 6.57 -7.80
N ALA A 17 9.20 5.97 -6.72
CA ALA A 17 10.14 4.85 -6.82
C ALA A 17 9.32 3.55 -6.87
N LYS A 18 9.00 3.13 -8.08
CA LYS A 18 8.13 1.97 -8.29
C LYS A 18 8.79 0.69 -7.79
N VAL A 19 8.01 -0.12 -7.08
CA VAL A 19 8.41 -1.44 -6.59
C VAL A 19 7.77 -2.53 -7.45
N TYR A 20 6.51 -2.33 -7.86
CA TYR A 20 5.76 -3.35 -8.57
C TYR A 20 4.53 -2.71 -9.22
N GLU A 21 4.07 -3.31 -10.29
CA GLU A 21 2.83 -2.86 -10.93
C GLU A 21 2.21 -4.01 -11.73
N ASP A 22 0.90 -4.12 -11.67
CA ASP A 22 0.14 -5.00 -12.56
C ASP A 22 -1.17 -4.30 -12.92
N ASP A 23 -2.10 -5.03 -13.54
CA ASP A 23 -3.36 -4.43 -13.99
C ASP A 23 -4.22 -3.90 -12.85
N LEU A 24 -4.05 -4.41 -11.64
CA LEU A 24 -4.94 -4.13 -10.52
C LEU A 24 -4.32 -3.23 -9.47
N CYS A 25 -3.00 -3.22 -9.31
CA CYS A 25 -2.37 -2.47 -8.24
C CYS A 25 -1.00 -1.93 -8.64
N TYR A 26 -0.51 -1.02 -7.79
CA TYR A 26 0.75 -0.34 -7.98
C TYR A 26 1.45 -0.23 -6.64
N ALA A 27 2.74 -0.47 -6.59
CA ALA A 27 3.50 -0.38 -5.34
C ALA A 27 4.70 0.53 -5.54
N PHE A 28 4.96 1.38 -4.54
CA PHE A 28 6.07 2.35 -4.59
C PHE A 28 6.60 2.62 -3.19
N LYS A 29 7.87 3.01 -3.12
CA LYS A 29 8.53 3.27 -1.85
C LYS A 29 7.93 4.49 -1.17
N ASP A 30 7.82 4.42 0.17
CA ASP A 30 7.42 5.56 0.97
C ASP A 30 8.57 6.57 0.98
N ILE A 31 8.26 7.85 0.79
CA ILE A 31 9.29 8.90 0.76
C ILE A 31 9.78 9.26 2.16
N SER A 32 9.08 8.81 3.20
CA SER A 32 9.47 9.03 4.60
C SER A 32 9.44 7.70 5.33
N PRO A 33 10.35 6.78 4.97
CA PRO A 33 10.27 5.40 5.47
C PRO A 33 10.47 5.32 6.98
N LEU A 34 9.70 4.44 7.60
CA LEU A 34 9.79 4.16 9.03
C LEU A 34 10.57 2.89 9.31
N ALA A 35 11.01 2.20 8.28
CA ALA A 35 11.79 0.96 8.39
C ALA A 35 12.66 0.84 7.14
N PRO A 36 13.72 0.00 7.17
CA PRO A 36 14.56 -0.20 5.99
C PRO A 36 13.78 -0.63 4.75
N THR A 37 12.73 -1.44 4.94
CA THR A 37 11.78 -1.75 3.88
C THR A 37 10.47 -1.08 4.27
N HIS A 38 10.03 -0.14 3.45
CA HIS A 38 8.73 0.51 3.67
C HIS A 38 8.21 0.98 2.32
N PHE A 39 7.21 0.29 1.81
CA PHE A 39 6.56 0.69 0.57
C PHE A 39 5.05 0.63 0.75
N LEU A 40 4.34 1.24 -0.19
CA LEU A 40 2.88 1.28 -0.20
C LEU A 40 2.37 0.47 -1.37
N VAL A 41 1.26 -0.24 -1.18
CA VAL A 41 0.57 -0.90 -2.27
C VAL A 41 -0.82 -0.31 -2.36
N VAL A 42 -1.20 0.15 -3.55
CA VAL A 42 -2.47 0.81 -3.78
C VAL A 42 -3.21 0.14 -4.93
N PRO A 43 -4.54 0.01 -4.86
CA PRO A 43 -5.30 -0.45 -6.01
C PRO A 43 -5.33 0.64 -7.07
N LYS A 44 -5.40 0.25 -8.34
CA LYS A 44 -5.58 1.22 -9.42
C LYS A 44 -7.00 1.81 -9.40
N GLN A 45 -7.97 1.02 -8.94
CA GLN A 45 -9.31 1.53 -8.68
C GLN A 45 -9.27 2.45 -7.45
N HIS A 46 -9.87 3.62 -7.58
CA HIS A 46 -9.89 4.59 -6.48
C HIS A 46 -11.05 4.34 -5.54
N PHE A 47 -10.77 4.10 -4.25
CA PHE A 47 -11.76 4.24 -3.18
C PHE A 47 -10.99 4.64 -1.93
N ALA A 48 -11.69 5.30 -1.01
CA ALA A 48 -11.00 6.10 0.00
C ALA A 48 -10.27 5.28 1.05
N SER A 49 -10.84 4.16 1.50
CA SER A 49 -10.24 3.40 2.60
C SER A 49 -10.88 2.02 2.69
N ALA A 50 -10.40 1.22 3.65
CA ALA A 50 -10.96 -0.09 3.90
C ALA A 50 -12.43 -0.04 4.30
N ALA A 51 -12.92 1.11 4.78
CA ALA A 51 -14.33 1.26 5.11
C ALA A 51 -15.23 1.20 3.87
N GLU A 52 -14.65 1.37 2.68
CA GLU A 52 -15.41 1.33 1.43
C GLU A 52 -15.26 0.02 0.67
N VAL A 53 -14.67 -1.00 1.29
CA VAL A 53 -14.57 -2.32 0.68
C VAL A 53 -15.96 -2.97 0.67
N THR A 54 -16.34 -3.50 -0.49
CA THR A 54 -17.63 -4.13 -0.73
C THR A 54 -17.41 -5.42 -1.50
N PRO A 55 -18.43 -6.28 -1.63
CA PRO A 55 -18.30 -7.46 -2.49
C PRO A 55 -17.89 -7.16 -3.93
N GLU A 56 -18.17 -5.93 -4.42
CA GLU A 56 -17.81 -5.56 -5.79
C GLU A 56 -16.36 -5.21 -5.95
N ASN A 57 -15.65 -4.82 -4.88
CA ASN A 57 -14.24 -4.44 -4.98
C ASN A 57 -13.30 -5.24 -4.09
N GLU A 58 -13.82 -6.20 -3.32
CA GLU A 58 -12.97 -6.93 -2.36
C GLU A 58 -11.90 -7.76 -3.05
N ALA A 59 -12.12 -8.17 -4.29
CA ALA A 59 -11.13 -9.00 -4.99
C ALA A 59 -9.80 -8.30 -5.17
N VAL A 60 -9.80 -6.97 -5.38
CA VAL A 60 -8.54 -6.26 -5.53
C VAL A 60 -7.78 -6.20 -4.20
N VAL A 61 -8.47 -6.15 -3.07
CA VAL A 61 -7.82 -6.17 -1.76
C VAL A 61 -7.14 -7.53 -1.54
N GLY A 62 -7.82 -8.62 -1.84
CA GLY A 62 -7.21 -9.94 -1.77
C GLY A 62 -6.00 -10.06 -2.68
N HIS A 63 -6.11 -9.52 -3.89
CA HIS A 63 -5.00 -9.50 -4.84
C HIS A 63 -3.78 -8.75 -4.27
N ILE A 64 -4.02 -7.62 -3.59
CA ILE A 64 -2.94 -6.85 -2.98
C ILE A 64 -2.20 -7.71 -1.95
N TYR A 65 -2.91 -8.48 -1.13
CA TYR A 65 -2.23 -9.35 -0.17
C TYR A 65 -1.43 -10.46 -0.86
N THR A 66 -1.92 -11.00 -1.96
CA THR A 66 -1.16 -11.96 -2.75
C THR A 66 0.13 -11.31 -3.29
N VAL A 67 0.04 -10.08 -3.77
CA VAL A 67 1.19 -9.34 -4.28
C VAL A 67 2.21 -9.08 -3.17
N ILE A 68 1.73 -8.67 -1.99
CA ILE A 68 2.62 -8.41 -0.84
C ILE A 68 3.39 -9.68 -0.48
N ALA A 69 2.71 -10.82 -0.40
CA ALA A 69 3.37 -12.08 -0.06
C ALA A 69 4.42 -12.46 -1.11
N LYS A 70 4.10 -12.23 -2.39
CA LYS A 70 5.05 -12.48 -3.47
C LYS A 70 6.27 -11.59 -3.34
N LEU A 71 6.08 -10.29 -3.12
CA LEU A 71 7.18 -9.34 -2.98
C LEU A 71 8.03 -9.67 -1.76
N ALA A 72 7.41 -10.11 -0.66
CA ALA A 72 8.15 -10.48 0.54
C ALA A 72 9.13 -11.61 0.24
N ARG A 73 8.70 -12.61 -0.53
CA ARG A 73 9.58 -13.70 -0.91
C ARG A 73 10.67 -13.23 -1.88
N GLU A 74 10.30 -12.44 -2.88
CA GLU A 74 11.25 -12.02 -3.90
C GLU A 74 12.26 -11.01 -3.40
N MET A 75 11.84 -10.14 -2.50
CA MET A 75 12.72 -9.10 -1.94
C MET A 75 13.43 -9.55 -0.67
N GLY A 76 13.13 -10.75 -0.18
CA GLY A 76 13.88 -11.34 0.92
C GLY A 76 13.44 -10.94 2.31
N PHE A 77 12.20 -10.50 2.50
CA PHE A 77 11.74 -10.15 3.85
C PHE A 77 10.56 -11.01 4.33
N ALA A 78 10.41 -12.22 3.76
CA ALA A 78 9.30 -13.10 4.12
C ALA A 78 9.32 -13.57 5.58
N ASP A 79 10.47 -13.44 6.26
CA ASP A 79 10.58 -13.86 7.66
C ASP A 79 9.75 -13.00 8.61
N GLY A 80 9.47 -11.78 8.26
CA GLY A 80 8.66 -10.94 9.12
C GLY A 80 8.41 -9.57 8.51
N TYR A 81 7.16 -9.19 8.46
CA TYR A 81 6.78 -7.87 7.97
C TYR A 81 5.40 -7.51 8.54
N ARG A 82 5.11 -6.24 8.50
CA ARG A 82 3.84 -5.72 9.01
C ARG A 82 3.09 -5.05 7.87
N VAL A 83 1.80 -5.30 7.79
CA VAL A 83 0.93 -4.63 6.82
C VAL A 83 -0.05 -3.76 7.61
N VAL A 84 -0.14 -2.49 7.24
CA VAL A 84 -1.01 -1.54 7.93
C VAL A 84 -1.82 -0.77 6.91
N THR A 85 -3.14 -0.68 7.13
CA THR A 85 -3.96 0.25 6.40
C THR A 85 -4.76 1.06 7.43
N ASN A 86 -4.85 2.37 7.21
CA ASN A 86 -5.52 3.28 8.15
C ASN A 86 -6.83 3.76 7.56
N VAL A 87 -7.85 3.84 8.39
CA VAL A 87 -9.17 4.31 8.00
C VAL A 87 -9.46 5.60 8.77
N GLY A 88 -9.54 6.71 8.05
CA GLY A 88 -9.96 7.98 8.61
C GLY A 88 -8.86 8.73 9.34
N GLU A 89 -9.16 9.99 9.66
CA GLU A 89 -8.18 10.88 10.27
C GLU A 89 -7.74 10.43 11.66
N LEU A 90 -8.66 9.84 12.42
CA LEU A 90 -8.32 9.37 13.76
C LEU A 90 -7.27 8.27 13.74
N ALA A 91 -7.18 7.53 12.66
CA ALA A 91 -6.18 6.49 12.51
C ALA A 91 -4.92 6.99 11.80
N GLY A 92 -4.91 8.28 11.40
CA GLY A 92 -3.74 8.86 10.73
C GLY A 92 -3.76 8.77 9.22
N GLN A 93 -4.91 8.49 8.62
CA GLN A 93 -4.97 8.46 7.16
C GLN A 93 -4.93 9.89 6.61
N THR A 94 -3.91 10.17 5.80
CA THR A 94 -3.74 11.51 5.21
C THR A 94 -4.06 11.56 3.73
N VAL A 95 -4.00 10.44 3.03
CA VAL A 95 -4.34 10.37 1.61
C VAL A 95 -5.57 9.47 1.48
N HIS A 96 -6.64 10.01 0.87
CA HIS A 96 -7.93 9.30 0.78
C HIS A 96 -8.02 8.46 -0.49
N HIS A 97 -7.08 7.54 -0.60
CA HIS A 97 -7.04 6.48 -1.59
C HIS A 97 -6.45 5.30 -0.81
N ILE A 98 -7.21 4.23 -0.67
CA ILE A 98 -6.80 3.12 0.17
C ILE A 98 -5.37 2.68 -0.16
N HIS A 99 -4.58 2.47 0.88
CA HIS A 99 -3.20 2.02 0.69
C HIS A 99 -2.77 1.16 1.87
N PHE A 100 -1.85 0.26 1.57
CA PHE A 100 -1.35 -0.70 2.54
C PHE A 100 0.14 -0.45 2.70
N HIS A 101 0.55 -0.05 3.90
CA HIS A 101 1.97 0.08 4.23
C HIS A 101 2.54 -1.31 4.46
N VAL A 102 3.70 -1.57 3.90
CA VAL A 102 4.43 -2.82 4.15
C VAL A 102 5.77 -2.42 4.76
N LEU A 103 6.03 -2.87 5.99
CA LEU A 103 7.21 -2.49 6.75
C LEU A 103 7.98 -3.72 7.18
N SER A 104 9.30 -3.69 7.02
CA SER A 104 10.17 -4.78 7.43
C SER A 104 11.61 -4.29 7.53
N GLY A 105 12.53 -5.21 7.87
CA GLY A 105 13.96 -4.93 7.87
C GLY A 105 14.53 -4.58 9.22
N LYS A 106 13.70 -4.52 10.26
CA LYS A 106 14.14 -4.32 11.63
C LYS A 106 13.07 -4.87 12.57
N GLN A 107 13.40 -4.96 13.84
CA GLN A 107 12.40 -5.35 14.84
C GLN A 107 11.37 -4.22 14.95
N LEU A 108 10.16 -4.50 14.55
CA LEU A 108 9.06 -3.56 14.65
C LEU A 108 8.47 -3.64 16.05
N GLY A 109 8.10 -2.51 16.60
CA GLY A 109 7.61 -2.47 17.96
C GLY A 109 6.27 -3.16 18.16
N SER A 110 5.90 -3.31 19.42
CA SER A 110 4.63 -3.88 19.77
C SER A 110 3.49 -3.05 19.21
N PHE A 111 2.41 -3.71 18.90
CA PHE A 111 1.26 -3.04 18.39
C PHE A 111 0.19 -2.78 19.45
N ASN A 112 0.38 -3.27 20.64
CA ASN A 112 -0.62 -3.07 21.64
C ASN A 112 -0.55 -1.73 22.26
#